data_ffe3473ae4d3997ff6aa22289dc9b664
#
_entry.id   ffe3473ae4d3997ff6aa22289dc9b664
#
_cell.length_a   1.000
_cell.length_b   1.000
_cell.length_c   1.000
_cell.angle_alpha   90.00
_cell.angle_beta   90.00
_cell.angle_gamma   90.00
#
_symmetry.space_group_name_H-M   'P 1'
#
loop_
_entity.id
_entity.type
_entity.pdbx_description
1 polymer ?
#
loop_
_entity_poly.entity_id
_entity_poly.type
_entity_poly.pdbx_seq_one_letter_code
_entity_poly.pdbx_strand_id
1 'polypeptide(L)'
;MKKLLHYAKPYVLPILICVVLLFVQAACDLNLPNLMSDIVNVGIQQGGISEQAPKAISRKGLDFFESLMTTGDKAQMESSYKTIQPGTQEAQQYIETYPLLKTEAIAVLSAEDPSAAAAAYGRGMSTLMSLMQAQAKASGQTISTDQTDLSDTDLSKLYAMEALIKAMPTQVLEQAQQAAAKTDSSIGSQMGIVMTKQLYRELGVNTDRIERNYILVTGLKMLLMTCLLYTSPSPRDRTRS
;
A
#
# COMPACT_ATOMS: atom_id res chain seq x y z
N MET A 1 -39.92 -22.27 -33.66
CA MET A 1 -38.63 -22.06 -33.03
C MET A 1 -37.48 -22.85 -33.67
N LYS A 2 -37.62 -24.14 -34.02
CA LYS A 2 -36.53 -24.94 -34.65
C LYS A 2 -36.01 -24.40 -36.00
N LYS A 3 -36.87 -23.79 -36.83
CA LYS A 3 -36.44 -23.18 -38.11
C LYS A 3 -35.59 -21.92 -37.94
N LEU A 4 -35.86 -21.11 -36.90
CA LEU A 4 -35.06 -19.91 -36.57
C LEU A 4 -33.63 -20.28 -36.11
N LEU A 5 -33.50 -21.34 -35.31
CA LEU A 5 -32.20 -21.84 -34.87
C LEU A 5 -31.34 -22.35 -36.05
N HIS A 6 -31.96 -22.90 -37.09
CA HIS A 6 -31.21 -23.39 -38.27
C HIS A 6 -30.61 -22.25 -39.08
N TYR A 7 -31.31 -21.11 -39.20
CA TYR A 7 -30.77 -19.90 -39.85
C TYR A 7 -29.74 -19.15 -39.00
N ALA A 8 -29.74 -19.32 -37.68
CA ALA A 8 -28.75 -18.72 -36.78
C ALA A 8 -27.40 -19.46 -36.78
N LYS A 9 -27.33 -20.73 -37.22
CA LYS A 9 -26.11 -21.53 -37.22
C LYS A 9 -24.88 -20.84 -37.85
N PRO A 10 -24.97 -20.21 -39.07
CA PRO A 10 -23.80 -19.53 -39.65
C PRO A 10 -23.40 -18.26 -38.90
N TYR A 11 -24.25 -17.70 -38.05
CA TYR A 11 -24.02 -16.47 -37.31
C TYR A 11 -23.66 -16.70 -35.84
N VAL A 12 -23.53 -17.95 -35.39
CA VAL A 12 -23.21 -18.28 -34.00
C VAL A 12 -21.85 -17.68 -33.59
N LEU A 13 -20.87 -17.73 -34.47
CA LEU A 13 -19.55 -17.16 -34.19
C LEU A 13 -19.57 -15.60 -34.03
N PRO A 14 -20.18 -14.85 -34.98
CA PRO A 14 -20.34 -13.41 -34.79
C PRO A 14 -21.16 -13.04 -33.55
N ILE A 15 -22.23 -13.80 -33.25
CA ILE A 15 -23.03 -13.56 -32.02
C ILE A 15 -22.19 -13.80 -30.78
N LEU A 16 -21.39 -14.87 -30.72
CA LEU A 16 -20.49 -15.13 -29.59
C LEU A 16 -19.49 -14.01 -29.41
N ILE A 17 -18.88 -13.52 -30.51
CA ILE A 17 -17.96 -12.39 -30.47
C ILE A 17 -18.65 -11.14 -29.93
N CYS A 18 -19.87 -10.83 -30.38
CA CYS A 18 -20.63 -9.70 -29.86
C CYS A 18 -20.91 -9.82 -28.36
N VAL A 19 -21.27 -11.02 -27.88
CA VAL A 19 -21.51 -11.25 -26.44
C VAL A 19 -20.24 -11.04 -25.64
N VAL A 20 -19.11 -11.56 -26.12
CA VAL A 20 -17.79 -11.36 -25.46
C VAL A 20 -17.42 -9.88 -25.42
N LEU A 21 -17.62 -9.15 -26.53
CA LEU A 21 -17.33 -7.70 -26.58
C LEU A 21 -18.21 -6.91 -25.62
N LEU A 22 -19.51 -7.25 -25.53
CA LEU A 22 -20.41 -6.63 -24.55
C LEU A 22 -19.98 -6.91 -23.09
N PHE A 23 -19.47 -8.12 -22.84
CA PHE A 23 -18.93 -8.46 -21.52
C PHE A 23 -17.68 -7.64 -21.18
N VAL A 24 -16.76 -7.50 -22.16
CA VAL A 24 -15.56 -6.66 -22.02
C VAL A 24 -15.95 -5.20 -21.79
N GLN A 25 -16.92 -4.70 -22.53
CA GLN A 25 -17.43 -3.34 -22.37
C GLN A 25 -18.00 -3.12 -20.96
N ALA A 26 -18.87 -4.01 -20.49
CA ALA A 26 -19.45 -3.93 -19.14
C ALA A 26 -18.37 -3.99 -18.05
N ALA A 27 -17.34 -4.84 -18.23
CA ALA A 27 -16.20 -4.90 -17.32
C ALA A 27 -15.39 -3.60 -17.30
N CYS A 28 -15.19 -2.95 -18.45
CA CYS A 28 -14.53 -1.66 -18.53
C CYS A 28 -15.34 -0.56 -17.84
N ASP A 29 -16.66 -0.51 -18.07
CA ASP A 29 -17.55 0.48 -17.44
C ASP A 29 -17.52 0.39 -15.91
N LEU A 30 -17.49 -0.85 -15.36
CA LEU A 30 -17.44 -1.07 -13.91
C LEU A 30 -16.06 -0.77 -13.31
N ASN A 31 -14.97 -0.88 -14.09
CA ASN A 31 -13.62 -0.61 -13.60
C ASN A 31 -13.21 0.86 -13.68
N LEU A 32 -13.84 1.69 -14.52
CA LEU A 32 -13.51 3.12 -14.62
C LEU A 32 -13.61 3.87 -13.28
N PRO A 33 -14.72 3.73 -12.49
CA PRO A 33 -14.79 4.36 -11.17
C PRO A 33 -13.72 3.87 -10.21
N ASN A 34 -13.33 2.59 -10.29
CA ASN A 34 -12.27 2.03 -9.45
C ASN A 34 -10.92 2.66 -9.78
N LEU A 35 -10.57 2.80 -11.06
CA LEU A 35 -9.33 3.47 -11.48
C LEU A 35 -9.30 4.94 -11.07
N MET A 36 -10.45 5.63 -11.09
CA MET A 36 -10.57 6.99 -10.60
C MET A 36 -10.31 7.06 -9.09
N SER A 37 -10.90 6.13 -8.34
CA SER A 37 -10.65 5.97 -6.90
C SER A 37 -9.19 5.67 -6.61
N ASP A 38 -8.54 4.80 -7.39
CA ASP A 38 -7.13 4.45 -7.25
C ASP A 38 -6.21 5.64 -7.50
N ILE A 39 -6.51 6.51 -8.48
CA ILE A 39 -5.74 7.74 -8.71
C ILE A 39 -5.80 8.64 -7.48
N VAL A 40 -6.97 8.81 -6.88
CA VAL A 40 -7.13 9.69 -5.72
C VAL A 40 -6.53 9.05 -4.46
N ASN A 41 -6.94 7.83 -4.13
CA ASN A 41 -6.55 7.20 -2.88
C ASN A 41 -5.09 6.74 -2.91
N VAL A 42 -4.71 5.92 -3.89
CA VAL A 42 -3.35 5.39 -3.95
C VAL A 42 -2.39 6.41 -4.59
N GLY A 43 -2.79 7.05 -5.70
CA GLY A 43 -1.94 8.00 -6.39
C GLY A 43 -1.63 9.21 -5.53
N ILE A 44 -2.64 9.96 -5.11
CA ILE A 44 -2.48 11.26 -4.44
C ILE A 44 -2.30 11.08 -2.92
N GLN A 45 -3.23 10.40 -2.24
CA GLN A 45 -3.21 10.31 -0.78
C GLN A 45 -2.07 9.44 -0.25
N GLN A 46 -1.79 8.31 -0.92
CA GLN A 46 -0.74 7.36 -0.51
C GLN A 46 0.59 7.58 -1.25
N GLY A 47 0.67 8.57 -2.16
CA GLY A 47 1.88 8.87 -2.91
C GLY A 47 2.33 7.76 -3.86
N GLY A 48 1.38 7.03 -4.45
CA GLY A 48 1.64 5.95 -5.39
C GLY A 48 2.09 4.63 -4.74
N ILE A 49 2.04 4.53 -3.41
CA ILE A 49 2.44 3.35 -2.65
C ILE A 49 1.17 2.57 -2.29
N SER A 50 1.07 1.34 -2.77
CA SER A 50 -0.06 0.43 -2.49
C SER A 50 0.33 -0.73 -1.57
N GLU A 51 1.61 -0.89 -1.31
CA GLU A 51 2.11 -1.97 -0.48
C GLU A 51 1.80 -1.70 1.01
N GLN A 52 1.21 -2.69 1.66
CA GLN A 52 0.88 -2.63 3.09
C GLN A 52 2.08 -2.83 4.01
N ALA A 53 3.20 -3.35 3.49
CA ALA A 53 4.49 -3.42 4.15
C ALA A 53 5.56 -2.85 3.24
N PRO A 54 6.58 -2.14 3.77
CA PRO A 54 7.66 -1.59 2.96
C PRO A 54 8.49 -2.71 2.32
N LYS A 55 8.82 -2.57 1.02
CA LYS A 55 9.73 -3.51 0.34
C LYS A 55 11.16 -3.44 0.88
N ALA A 56 11.52 -2.30 1.44
CA ALA A 56 12.80 -2.10 2.12
C ALA A 56 12.60 -1.12 3.28
N ILE A 57 13.36 -1.31 4.34
CA ILE A 57 13.35 -0.49 5.55
C ILE A 57 14.79 -0.35 6.06
N SER A 58 15.14 0.82 6.62
CA SER A 58 16.42 0.99 7.29
C SER A 58 16.53 0.05 8.50
N ARG A 59 17.73 -0.36 8.87
CA ARG A 59 17.90 -1.20 10.07
C ARG A 59 17.34 -0.51 11.32
N LYS A 60 17.55 0.79 11.43
CA LYS A 60 16.98 1.61 12.53
C LYS A 60 15.45 1.59 12.53
N GLY A 61 14.85 1.73 11.34
CA GLY A 61 13.39 1.65 11.21
C GLY A 61 12.84 0.28 11.59
N LEU A 62 13.51 -0.80 11.18
CA LEU A 62 13.09 -2.16 11.54
C LEU A 62 13.18 -2.36 13.06
N ASP A 63 14.31 -2.02 13.70
CA ASP A 63 14.51 -2.13 15.14
C ASP A 63 13.45 -1.32 15.92
N PHE A 64 13.09 -0.12 15.44
CA PHE A 64 12.02 0.69 16.01
C PHE A 64 10.67 -0.02 15.96
N PHE A 65 10.25 -0.53 14.78
CA PHE A 65 8.98 -1.25 14.66
C PHE A 65 8.95 -2.54 15.46
N GLU A 66 10.06 -3.28 15.50
CA GLU A 66 10.20 -4.47 16.33
C GLU A 66 9.99 -4.18 17.82
N SER A 67 10.37 -2.99 18.29
CA SER A 67 10.14 -2.58 19.67
C SER A 67 8.66 -2.40 20.05
N LEU A 68 7.81 -2.17 19.06
CA LEU A 68 6.36 -1.98 19.21
C LEU A 68 5.57 -3.29 19.08
N MET A 69 6.19 -4.32 18.49
CA MET A 69 5.55 -5.57 18.11
C MET A 69 5.51 -6.58 19.23
N THR A 70 4.56 -7.51 19.16
CA THR A 70 4.57 -8.72 19.99
C THR A 70 5.73 -9.62 19.57
N THR A 71 6.12 -10.55 20.46
CA THR A 71 7.20 -11.53 20.16
C THR A 71 6.90 -12.34 18.87
N GLY A 72 5.63 -12.68 18.63
CA GLY A 72 5.23 -13.39 17.41
C GLY A 72 5.35 -12.52 16.14
N ASP A 73 4.91 -11.26 16.20
CA ASP A 73 5.00 -10.33 15.09
C ASP A 73 6.45 -9.99 14.75
N LYS A 74 7.30 -9.83 15.79
CA LYS A 74 8.73 -9.61 15.62
C LYS A 74 9.40 -10.78 14.89
N ALA A 75 9.16 -12.01 15.32
CA ALA A 75 9.68 -13.20 14.63
C ALA A 75 9.20 -13.28 13.17
N GLN A 76 7.96 -12.89 12.92
CA GLN A 76 7.41 -12.83 11.56
C GLN A 76 8.11 -11.77 10.71
N MET A 77 8.38 -10.59 11.25
CA MET A 77 9.12 -9.53 10.54
C MET A 77 10.56 -9.97 10.27
N GLU A 78 11.29 -10.47 11.28
CA GLU A 78 12.66 -10.95 11.13
C GLU A 78 12.78 -12.06 10.05
N SER A 79 11.81 -12.99 10.00
CA SER A 79 11.79 -14.04 8.98
C SER A 79 11.44 -13.56 7.58
N SER A 80 10.70 -12.46 7.48
CA SER A 80 10.23 -11.89 6.20
C SER A 80 11.24 -10.96 5.54
N TYR A 81 12.15 -10.37 6.33
CA TYR A 81 13.13 -9.40 5.86
C TYR A 81 14.54 -9.94 5.92
N LYS A 82 15.29 -9.74 4.84
CA LYS A 82 16.72 -10.06 4.77
C LYS A 82 17.54 -8.79 4.92
N THR A 83 18.44 -8.76 5.89
CA THR A 83 19.34 -7.63 6.08
C THR A 83 20.49 -7.68 5.06
N ILE A 84 20.67 -6.59 4.33
CA ILE A 84 21.75 -6.42 3.34
C ILE A 84 22.72 -5.38 3.90
N GLN A 85 24.02 -5.77 3.96
CA GLN A 85 25.09 -4.91 4.43
C GLN A 85 25.65 -4.06 3.29
N PRO A 86 26.07 -2.82 3.56
CA PRO A 86 26.74 -2.00 2.55
C PRO A 86 28.06 -2.66 2.08
N GLY A 87 28.38 -2.47 0.80
CA GLY A 87 29.61 -2.99 0.20
C GLY A 87 29.58 -4.47 -0.21
N THR A 88 28.49 -5.19 0.00
CA THR A 88 28.33 -6.57 -0.46
C THR A 88 27.97 -6.62 -1.96
N GLN A 89 28.25 -7.74 -2.63
CA GLN A 89 27.87 -7.93 -4.03
C GLN A 89 26.35 -7.84 -4.21
N GLU A 90 25.58 -8.33 -3.26
CA GLU A 90 24.11 -8.24 -3.24
C GLU A 90 23.64 -6.79 -3.12
N ALA A 91 24.34 -5.95 -2.35
CA ALA A 91 24.03 -4.54 -2.20
C ALA A 91 24.06 -3.78 -3.54
N GLN A 92 24.94 -4.18 -4.48
CA GLN A 92 25.05 -3.51 -5.78
C GLN A 92 23.74 -3.53 -6.58
N GLN A 93 22.90 -4.55 -6.41
CA GLN A 93 21.61 -4.66 -7.10
C GLN A 93 20.57 -3.65 -6.55
N TYR A 94 20.73 -3.23 -5.29
CA TYR A 94 19.75 -2.39 -4.58
C TYR A 94 20.19 -0.95 -4.40
N ILE A 95 21.49 -0.63 -4.59
CA ILE A 95 22.06 0.72 -4.36
C ILE A 95 21.39 1.79 -5.22
N GLU A 96 21.02 1.45 -6.48
CA GLU A 96 20.34 2.41 -7.37
C GLU A 96 18.93 2.72 -6.88
N THR A 97 18.25 1.72 -6.32
CA THR A 97 16.88 1.86 -5.81
C THR A 97 16.87 2.47 -4.40
N TYR A 98 17.82 2.07 -3.55
CA TYR A 98 17.93 2.49 -2.15
C TYR A 98 19.32 3.10 -1.86
N PRO A 99 19.51 4.39 -2.14
CA PRO A 99 20.82 5.06 -1.98
C PRO A 99 21.41 4.98 -0.59
N LEU A 100 20.59 4.90 0.48
CA LEU A 100 21.06 4.76 1.87
C LEU A 100 21.94 3.51 2.07
N LEU A 101 21.76 2.46 1.28
CA LEU A 101 22.56 1.22 1.33
C LEU A 101 24.05 1.44 1.05
N LYS A 102 24.44 2.62 0.56
CA LYS A 102 25.87 2.98 0.44
C LYS A 102 26.55 3.16 1.78
N THR A 103 25.80 3.58 2.78
CA THR A 103 26.32 3.98 4.11
C THR A 103 25.79 3.13 5.25
N GLU A 104 24.56 2.68 5.17
CA GLU A 104 23.87 1.95 6.23
C GLU A 104 23.25 0.64 5.71
N ALA A 105 23.09 -0.34 6.60
CA ALA A 105 22.39 -1.58 6.28
C ALA A 105 20.90 -1.35 6.16
N ILE A 106 20.28 -2.03 5.20
CA ILE A 106 18.84 -2.04 5.02
C ILE A 106 18.30 -3.46 5.12
N ALA A 107 17.05 -3.60 5.50
CA ALA A 107 16.31 -4.85 5.44
C ALA A 107 15.39 -4.82 4.23
N VAL A 108 15.48 -5.83 3.36
CA VAL A 108 14.68 -5.96 2.14
C VAL A 108 13.73 -7.12 2.31
N LEU A 109 12.48 -6.93 1.93
CA LEU A 109 11.44 -7.96 1.98
C LEU A 109 11.82 -9.10 1.04
N SER A 110 12.01 -10.29 1.59
CA SER A 110 12.44 -11.49 0.88
C SER A 110 11.40 -12.62 0.90
N ALA A 111 10.33 -12.47 1.69
CA ALA A 111 9.25 -13.45 1.75
C ALA A 111 8.47 -13.53 0.42
N GLU A 112 8.14 -14.75 -0.03
CA GLU A 112 7.29 -14.98 -1.21
C GLU A 112 5.87 -14.44 -0.98
N ASP A 113 5.35 -14.59 0.24
CA ASP A 113 4.07 -14.01 0.66
C ASP A 113 4.30 -12.87 1.66
N PRO A 114 4.10 -11.61 1.25
CA PRO A 114 4.28 -10.45 2.12
C PRO A 114 3.11 -10.23 3.09
N SER A 115 2.03 -10.99 2.99
CA SER A 115 0.79 -10.74 3.75
C SER A 115 0.99 -10.81 5.27
N ALA A 116 1.80 -11.76 5.72
CA ALA A 116 2.12 -11.92 7.14
C ALA A 116 2.99 -10.77 7.67
N ALA A 117 3.99 -10.32 6.89
CA ALA A 117 4.78 -9.13 7.21
C ALA A 117 3.91 -7.86 7.23
N ALA A 118 3.01 -7.73 6.26
CA ALA A 118 2.06 -6.61 6.19
C ALA A 118 1.12 -6.55 7.40
N ALA A 119 0.61 -7.71 7.82
CA ALA A 119 -0.22 -7.80 9.02
C ALA A 119 0.56 -7.45 10.30
N ALA A 120 1.79 -7.95 10.45
CA ALA A 120 2.66 -7.62 11.58
C ALA A 120 3.01 -6.13 11.61
N TYR A 121 3.37 -5.57 10.47
CA TYR A 121 3.67 -4.14 10.31
C TYR A 121 2.46 -3.26 10.64
N GLY A 122 1.27 -3.61 10.13
CA GLY A 122 0.01 -2.91 10.43
C GLY A 122 -0.34 -2.95 11.92
N ARG A 123 -0.12 -4.08 12.62
CA ARG A 123 -0.30 -4.17 14.09
C ARG A 123 0.71 -3.30 14.83
N GLY A 124 1.97 -3.27 14.40
CA GLY A 124 2.98 -2.38 14.93
C GLY A 124 2.58 -0.91 14.81
N MET A 125 2.02 -0.51 13.65
CA MET A 125 1.49 0.84 13.43
C MET A 125 0.29 1.15 14.32
N SER A 126 -0.64 0.21 14.50
CA SER A 126 -1.76 0.37 15.42
C SER A 126 -1.31 0.51 16.88
N THR A 127 -0.24 -0.20 17.27
CA THR A 127 0.37 -0.06 18.60
C THR A 127 0.98 1.34 18.78
N LEU A 128 1.72 1.82 17.80
CA LEU A 128 2.27 3.18 17.81
C LEU A 128 1.17 4.23 17.98
N MET A 129 0.09 4.10 17.21
CA MET A 129 -1.07 5.00 17.28
C MET A 129 -1.72 4.96 18.66
N SER A 130 -1.88 3.78 19.24
CA SER A 130 -2.45 3.60 20.59
C SER A 130 -1.59 4.29 21.66
N LEU A 131 -0.27 4.18 21.56
CA LEU A 131 0.68 4.84 22.45
C LEU A 131 0.62 6.37 22.30
N MET A 132 0.61 6.88 21.06
CA MET A 132 0.47 8.32 20.80
C MET A 132 -0.85 8.88 21.34
N GLN A 133 -1.96 8.16 21.17
CA GLN A 133 -3.25 8.54 21.73
C GLN A 133 -3.26 8.54 23.27
N ALA A 134 -2.63 7.53 23.88
CA ALA A 134 -2.50 7.45 25.34
C ALA A 134 -1.70 8.65 25.90
N GLN A 135 -0.60 8.98 25.24
CA GLN A 135 0.24 10.12 25.61
C GLN A 135 -0.48 11.46 25.44
N ALA A 136 -1.22 11.62 24.34
CA ALA A 136 -2.03 12.82 24.10
C ALA A 136 -3.10 13.00 25.16
N LYS A 137 -3.81 11.93 25.52
CA LYS A 137 -4.81 11.97 26.62
C LYS A 137 -4.16 12.36 27.96
N ALA A 138 -2.96 11.86 28.23
CA ALA A 138 -2.22 12.21 29.46
C ALA A 138 -1.77 13.68 29.47
N SER A 139 -1.51 14.29 28.32
CA SER A 139 -1.14 15.70 28.16
C SER A 139 -2.36 16.64 27.98
N GLY A 140 -3.59 16.11 28.04
CA GLY A 140 -4.81 16.91 27.87
C GLY A 140 -5.08 17.35 26.43
N GLN A 141 -4.37 16.80 25.45
CA GLN A 141 -4.58 17.05 24.04
C GLN A 141 -5.41 15.92 23.43
N THR A 142 -6.46 16.27 22.70
CA THR A 142 -7.21 15.32 21.87
C THR A 142 -6.57 15.26 20.49
N ILE A 143 -5.84 14.19 20.19
CA ILE A 143 -5.43 13.93 18.81
C ILE A 143 -6.63 13.27 18.10
N SER A 144 -7.27 14.01 17.20
CA SER A 144 -8.24 13.43 16.28
C SER A 144 -7.47 12.55 15.29
N THR A 145 -8.00 11.41 14.94
CA THR A 145 -7.41 10.47 13.95
C THR A 145 -7.13 11.16 12.60
N ASP A 146 -7.92 12.19 12.28
CA ASP A 146 -7.77 13.03 11.09
C ASP A 146 -6.59 14.02 11.15
N GLN A 147 -6.04 14.29 12.34
CA GLN A 147 -4.93 15.24 12.54
C GLN A 147 -3.57 14.59 12.75
N THR A 148 -3.50 13.26 12.76
CA THR A 148 -2.22 12.54 12.78
C THR A 148 -1.70 12.44 11.35
N ASP A 149 -1.37 13.60 10.77
CA ASP A 149 -0.70 13.63 9.47
C ASP A 149 0.75 13.15 9.67
N LEU A 150 0.95 11.86 9.45
CA LEU A 150 2.28 11.23 9.47
C LEU A 150 3.07 11.53 8.18
N SER A 151 2.48 12.26 7.22
CA SER A 151 3.09 12.51 5.92
C SER A 151 4.34 13.39 6.00
N ASP A 152 4.50 14.17 7.07
CA ASP A 152 5.66 15.05 7.31
C ASP A 152 6.35 14.74 8.64
N THR A 153 6.14 13.52 9.20
CA THR A 153 6.75 13.14 10.46
C THR A 153 8.26 12.95 10.31
N ASP A 154 9.01 13.66 11.13
CA ASP A 154 10.45 13.50 11.23
C ASP A 154 10.78 12.14 11.90
N LEU A 155 11.25 11.18 11.09
CA LEU A 155 11.60 9.83 11.56
C LEU A 155 12.65 9.87 12.67
N SER A 156 13.52 10.88 12.69
CA SER A 156 14.53 11.03 13.77
C SER A 156 13.86 11.20 15.13
N LYS A 157 12.74 11.90 15.20
CA LYS A 157 11.94 12.05 16.44
C LYS A 157 11.27 10.73 16.83
N LEU A 158 10.77 9.97 15.85
CA LEU A 158 10.22 8.64 16.11
C LEU A 158 11.27 7.68 16.65
N TYR A 159 12.44 7.64 16.06
CA TYR A 159 13.53 6.80 16.55
C TYR A 159 14.06 7.24 17.94
N ALA A 160 14.01 8.52 18.24
CA ALA A 160 14.32 9.00 19.61
C ALA A 160 13.31 8.47 20.66
N MET A 161 12.08 8.16 20.23
CA MET A 161 11.07 7.53 21.12
C MET A 161 11.34 6.06 21.40
N GLU A 162 12.18 5.37 20.61
CA GLU A 162 12.53 3.96 20.82
C GLU A 162 13.10 3.71 22.23
N ALA A 163 13.99 4.60 22.69
CA ALA A 163 14.54 4.50 24.04
C ALA A 163 13.47 4.65 25.12
N LEU A 164 12.47 5.51 24.90
CA LEU A 164 11.34 5.68 25.80
C LEU A 164 10.41 4.45 25.78
N ILE A 165 10.15 3.88 24.61
CA ILE A 165 9.33 2.67 24.44
C ILE A 165 10.00 1.49 25.16
N LYS A 166 11.32 1.30 25.00
CA LYS A 166 12.09 0.25 25.68
C LYS A 166 12.17 0.44 27.20
N ALA A 167 12.07 1.68 27.68
CA ALA A 167 12.06 2.02 29.10
C ALA A 167 10.64 1.95 29.72
N MET A 168 9.59 1.83 28.91
CA MET A 168 8.23 1.72 29.42
C MET A 168 8.00 0.40 30.18
N PRO A 169 7.13 0.45 31.21
CA PRO A 169 6.66 -0.78 31.84
C PRO A 169 6.01 -1.70 30.78
N THR A 170 6.36 -2.97 30.81
CA THR A 170 5.82 -3.98 29.87
C THR A 170 4.29 -4.00 29.82
N GLN A 171 3.64 -3.76 30.96
CA GLN A 171 2.18 -3.67 31.07
C GLN A 171 1.56 -2.58 30.18
N VAL A 172 2.21 -1.41 30.03
CA VAL A 172 1.72 -0.30 29.19
C VAL A 172 1.82 -0.69 27.71
N LEU A 173 2.93 -1.30 27.32
CA LEU A 173 3.13 -1.76 25.95
C LEU A 173 2.15 -2.88 25.60
N GLU A 174 1.97 -3.87 26.50
CA GLU A 174 0.99 -4.95 26.31
C GLU A 174 -0.44 -4.43 26.19
N GLN A 175 -0.82 -3.44 27.00
CA GLN A 175 -2.15 -2.80 26.89
C GLN A 175 -2.32 -2.09 25.54
N ALA A 176 -1.29 -1.40 25.03
CA ALA A 176 -1.30 -0.76 23.72
C ALA A 176 -1.40 -1.80 22.59
N GLN A 177 -0.67 -2.92 22.69
CA GLN A 177 -0.74 -4.03 21.73
C GLN A 177 -2.11 -4.73 21.74
N GLN A 178 -2.72 -4.92 22.93
CA GLN A 178 -4.08 -5.45 23.05
C GLN A 178 -5.13 -4.48 22.49
N ALA A 179 -4.96 -3.17 22.69
CA ALA A 179 -5.82 -2.16 22.09
C ALA A 179 -5.67 -2.17 20.55
N ALA A 180 -4.45 -2.27 20.05
CA ALA A 180 -4.15 -2.39 18.63
C ALA A 180 -4.78 -3.63 17.99
N ALA A 181 -4.76 -4.77 18.69
CA ALA A 181 -5.38 -6.01 18.21
C ALA A 181 -6.92 -5.93 18.10
N LYS A 182 -7.55 -5.02 18.85
CA LYS A 182 -9.01 -4.76 18.80
C LYS A 182 -9.38 -3.69 17.77
N THR A 183 -8.41 -2.92 17.29
CA THR A 183 -8.62 -1.89 16.28
C THR A 183 -8.77 -2.55 14.91
N ASP A 184 -9.59 -1.94 14.05
CA ASP A 184 -9.74 -2.41 12.67
C ASP A 184 -8.37 -2.44 11.98
N SER A 185 -8.00 -3.60 11.44
CA SER A 185 -6.73 -3.81 10.74
C SER A 185 -6.54 -2.87 9.54
N SER A 186 -7.63 -2.34 8.98
CA SER A 186 -7.58 -1.39 7.86
C SER A 186 -6.92 -0.07 8.26
N ILE A 187 -7.14 0.41 9.49
CA ILE A 187 -6.54 1.64 10.01
C ILE A 187 -5.02 1.48 10.12
N GLY A 188 -4.57 0.39 10.74
CA GLY A 188 -3.15 0.09 10.86
C GLY A 188 -2.45 -0.05 9.50
N SER A 189 -3.12 -0.69 8.54
CA SER A 189 -2.63 -0.83 7.16
C SER A 189 -2.52 0.52 6.44
N GLN A 190 -3.52 1.39 6.54
CA GLN A 190 -3.49 2.73 5.92
C GLN A 190 -2.37 3.59 6.52
N MET A 191 -2.24 3.62 7.84
CA MET A 191 -1.15 4.31 8.52
C MET A 191 0.21 3.73 8.13
N GLY A 192 0.30 2.40 7.98
CA GLY A 192 1.50 1.72 7.50
C GLY A 192 1.93 2.19 6.11
N ILE A 193 0.99 2.38 5.19
CA ILE A 193 1.27 2.88 3.83
C ILE A 193 1.84 4.30 3.88
N VAL A 194 1.23 5.19 4.67
CA VAL A 194 1.72 6.57 4.84
C VAL A 194 3.12 6.56 5.44
N MET A 195 3.37 5.76 6.46
CA MET A 195 4.69 5.60 7.08
C MET A 195 5.71 5.02 6.09
N THR A 196 5.31 4.09 5.23
CA THR A 196 6.18 3.52 4.19
C THR A 196 6.73 4.60 3.24
N LYS A 197 5.94 5.64 2.93
CA LYS A 197 6.42 6.79 2.15
C LYS A 197 7.59 7.49 2.84
N GLN A 198 7.52 7.67 4.17
CA GLN A 198 8.60 8.30 4.93
C GLN A 198 9.85 7.40 5.01
N LEU A 199 9.66 6.10 5.21
CA LEU A 199 10.75 5.13 5.20
C LEU A 199 11.46 5.09 3.83
N TYR A 200 10.73 5.20 2.74
CA TYR A 200 11.33 5.28 1.41
C TYR A 200 12.10 6.59 1.19
N ARG A 201 11.61 7.72 1.71
CA ARG A 201 12.36 8.99 1.70
C ARG A 201 13.67 8.87 2.49
N GLU A 202 13.65 8.22 3.66
CA GLU A 202 14.85 7.93 4.45
C GLU A 202 15.85 7.08 3.65
N LEU A 203 15.38 6.06 2.93
CA LEU A 203 16.21 5.22 2.07
C LEU A 203 16.79 5.97 0.86
N GLY A 204 16.38 7.23 0.63
CA GLY A 204 16.79 8.05 -0.51
C GLY A 204 16.01 7.75 -1.79
N VAL A 205 14.87 7.06 -1.69
CA VAL A 205 13.99 6.80 -2.83
C VAL A 205 13.24 8.07 -3.22
N ASN A 206 13.19 8.36 -4.52
CA ASN A 206 12.41 9.48 -5.02
C ASN A 206 10.91 9.13 -5.05
N THR A 207 10.22 9.42 -3.95
CA THR A 207 8.79 9.12 -3.78
C THR A 207 7.91 9.91 -4.73
N ASP A 208 8.31 11.14 -5.13
CA ASP A 208 7.54 11.96 -6.09
C ASP A 208 7.55 11.32 -7.50
N ARG A 209 8.62 10.60 -7.82
CA ARG A 209 8.69 9.83 -9.07
C ARG A 209 7.75 8.62 -9.01
N ILE A 210 7.66 7.94 -7.87
CA ILE A 210 6.74 6.82 -7.67
C ILE A 210 5.30 7.30 -7.84
N GLU A 211 4.92 8.35 -7.14
CA GLU A 211 3.60 8.99 -7.18
C GLU A 211 3.20 9.38 -8.62
N ARG A 212 4.06 10.16 -9.28
CA ARG A 212 3.82 10.61 -10.66
C ARG A 212 3.70 9.43 -11.62
N ASN A 213 4.58 8.43 -11.50
CA ASN A 213 4.55 7.27 -12.37
C ASN A 213 3.26 6.44 -12.17
N TYR A 214 2.82 6.28 -10.91
CA TYR A 214 1.56 5.59 -10.60
C TYR A 214 0.36 6.30 -11.23
N ILE A 215 0.26 7.63 -11.05
CA ILE A 215 -0.81 8.45 -11.63
C ILE A 215 -0.82 8.36 -13.16
N LEU A 216 0.36 8.47 -13.79
CA LEU A 216 0.48 8.38 -15.24
C LEU A 216 0.06 7.01 -15.79
N VAL A 217 0.52 5.92 -15.16
CA VAL A 217 0.18 4.56 -15.58
C VAL A 217 -1.30 4.27 -15.38
N THR A 218 -1.88 4.67 -14.24
CA THR A 218 -3.31 4.47 -13.97
C THR A 218 -4.17 5.36 -14.87
N GLY A 219 -3.77 6.60 -15.11
CA GLY A 219 -4.42 7.50 -16.08
C GLY A 219 -4.36 6.95 -17.51
N LEU A 220 -3.23 6.37 -17.93
CA LEU A 220 -3.11 5.72 -19.23
C LEU A 220 -4.04 4.49 -19.34
N LYS A 221 -4.11 3.66 -18.29
CA LYS A 221 -5.07 2.54 -18.24
C LYS A 221 -6.52 3.02 -18.39
N MET A 222 -6.87 4.10 -17.68
CA MET A 222 -8.20 4.73 -17.77
C MET A 222 -8.48 5.24 -19.20
N LEU A 223 -7.51 5.90 -19.81
CA LEU A 223 -7.63 6.39 -21.19
C LEU A 223 -7.86 5.22 -22.17
N LEU A 224 -7.08 4.16 -22.06
CA LEU A 224 -7.23 2.98 -22.92
C LEU A 224 -8.61 2.32 -22.77
N MET A 225 -9.10 2.18 -21.53
CA MET A 225 -10.45 1.66 -21.27
C MET A 225 -11.53 2.56 -21.88
N THR A 226 -11.39 3.88 -21.72
CA THR A 226 -12.33 4.84 -22.29
C THR A 226 -12.31 4.79 -23.83
N CYS A 227 -11.15 4.67 -24.47
CA CYS A 227 -11.04 4.50 -25.91
C CYS A 227 -11.76 3.22 -26.38
N LEU A 228 -11.63 2.11 -25.67
CA LEU A 228 -12.33 0.86 -25.98
C LEU A 228 -13.86 1.02 -25.90
N LEU A 229 -14.36 1.76 -24.92
CA LEU A 229 -15.78 2.05 -24.75
C LEU A 229 -16.34 2.93 -25.87
N TYR A 230 -15.60 3.97 -26.29
CA TYR A 230 -16.02 4.89 -27.32
C TYR A 230 -15.92 4.32 -28.75
N THR A 231 -15.14 3.26 -28.98
CA THR A 231 -15.09 2.58 -30.28
C THR A 231 -16.33 1.71 -30.55
N SER A 232 -17.17 1.46 -29.53
CA SER A 232 -18.44 0.76 -29.70
C SER A 232 -19.52 1.75 -30.11
N PRO A 233 -20.17 1.60 -31.29
CA PRO A 233 -21.19 2.54 -31.77
C PRO A 233 -22.38 2.54 -30.81
N SER A 234 -22.66 3.71 -30.22
CA SER A 234 -23.81 3.89 -29.35
C SER A 234 -25.10 3.66 -30.10
N PRO A 235 -26.11 2.94 -29.56
CA PRO A 235 -27.39 2.79 -30.17
C PRO A 235 -28.14 4.12 -30.42
N ARG A 236 -27.70 5.22 -29.79
CA ARG A 236 -28.25 6.58 -30.00
C ARG A 236 -27.80 7.22 -31.33
N ASP A 237 -26.71 6.78 -31.93
CA ASP A 237 -26.23 7.35 -33.18
C ASP A 237 -27.03 6.85 -34.38
N ARG A 238 -27.80 5.74 -34.25
CA ARG A 238 -28.68 5.22 -35.29
C ARG A 238 -30.01 5.98 -35.45
N THR A 239 -30.36 6.85 -34.51
CA THR A 239 -31.65 7.59 -34.58
C THR A 239 -31.53 8.96 -35.22
N ARG A 240 -30.36 9.33 -35.78
CA ARG A 240 -30.11 10.63 -36.43
C ARG A 240 -29.75 10.54 -37.92
N SER A 241 -29.95 9.40 -38.57
CA SER A 241 -29.84 9.29 -40.03
C SER A 241 -31.20 9.00 -40.70
#